data_bc716dfbae8fbccb8261fe096dbca73d
#
_entry.id   bc716dfbae8fbccb8261fe096dbca73d
#
_cell.length_a   1.000
_cell.length_b   1.000
_cell.length_c   1.000
_cell.angle_alpha   90.00
_cell.angle_beta   90.00
_cell.angle_gamma   90.00
#
_symmetry.space_group_name_H-M   'P 1'
#
loop_
_entity.id
_entity.type
_entity.pdbx_description
1 polymer ?
#
loop_
_entity_poly.entity_id
_entity_poly.type
_entity_poly.pdbx_seq_one_letter_code
_entity_poly.pdbx_strand_id
1 'polypeptide(L)'
;MKKKNFRLLLAAVLTTVMLASAMPAMAQTESVSQNQEDEIMLISADPASSASWTSSKLKAAKVDFTKVASASYDKLRLSWEPLSGVDGYQIYRATSKSGKYAKIATVKGASSATYTNTGRTCGTRYYYKLRAYKKIGGKTVYSKYSTILSAYAKPAKVKVTDACAPINSVLSIAVSFTTVRGATDYEVQLNQIKKNGKETGFRSYTYNDEGKKTTFTTYKQCLAKLKKEYPSGYVTRSYMENGKVIDEKMTVEKFAETEIGKNQAEIELVQDDSIYEFRVRAYRKANGRKVYGAWSEPYTLKETLNLDEIFKELRQYMIDYAAKNEPRWHYDDSRTEVPWEANYYSDGEWAGFSIYSKQEEVIARYKKSIEVYLSQVVEQGGSEAGYLYLFRVAPGDQQDAFTKSEGPETYYKGFFLW
;
A
#
# COMPACT_ATOMS: atom_id res chain seq x y z
N MET A 1 4.02 -49.18 -17.82
CA MET A 1 4.22 -48.89 -19.27
C MET A 1 3.52 -47.58 -19.65
N LYS A 2 4.18 -46.78 -20.47
CA LYS A 2 3.80 -45.55 -21.17
C LYS A 2 4.01 -44.24 -20.39
N LYS A 3 5.23 -43.70 -20.57
CA LYS A 3 5.63 -42.32 -20.44
C LYS A 3 4.92 -41.47 -21.51
N LYS A 4 4.42 -40.29 -21.14
CA LYS A 4 4.13 -39.22 -22.12
C LYS A 4 4.84 -37.96 -21.70
N ASN A 5 5.80 -37.58 -22.53
CA ASN A 5 6.55 -36.36 -22.49
C ASN A 5 5.62 -35.17 -22.79
N PHE A 6 5.74 -34.09 -22.03
CA PHE A 6 5.20 -32.80 -22.41
C PHE A 6 6.34 -31.80 -22.62
N ARG A 7 6.43 -31.32 -23.84
CA ARG A 7 7.47 -30.41 -24.33
C ARG A 7 7.21 -29.00 -23.82
N LEU A 8 8.26 -28.38 -23.26
CA LEU A 8 8.35 -26.95 -23.03
C LEU A 8 8.37 -26.21 -24.38
N LEU A 9 7.52 -25.20 -24.51
CA LEU A 9 7.63 -24.18 -25.57
C LEU A 9 8.18 -22.89 -24.93
N LEU A 10 9.44 -22.61 -25.24
CA LEU A 10 10.12 -21.37 -24.87
C LEU A 10 9.87 -20.39 -26.02
N ALA A 11 9.15 -19.29 -25.79
CA ALA A 11 9.05 -18.17 -26.73
C ALA A 11 10.06 -17.10 -26.33
N ALA A 12 11.14 -17.01 -27.08
CA ALA A 12 12.11 -15.92 -26.99
C ALA A 12 11.59 -14.70 -27.77
N VAL A 13 11.47 -13.57 -27.10
CA VAL A 13 11.26 -12.26 -27.75
C VAL A 13 12.62 -11.59 -27.92
N LEU A 14 13.06 -11.51 -29.18
CA LEU A 14 14.24 -10.74 -29.58
C LEU A 14 13.87 -9.25 -29.66
N THR A 15 14.50 -8.43 -28.84
CA THR A 15 14.54 -6.98 -29.01
C THR A 15 15.74 -6.60 -29.86
N THR A 16 15.48 -6.10 -31.06
CA THR A 16 16.51 -5.56 -31.97
C THR A 16 16.75 -4.09 -31.64
N VAL A 17 17.96 -3.77 -31.18
CA VAL A 17 18.49 -2.40 -31.08
C VAL A 17 19.09 -2.01 -32.42
N MET A 18 18.59 -0.97 -33.06
CA MET A 18 19.25 -0.35 -34.22
C MET A 18 20.21 0.75 -33.76
N LEU A 19 21.48 0.54 -34.00
CA LEU A 19 22.51 1.58 -33.97
C LEU A 19 22.63 2.18 -35.37
N ALA A 20 22.52 3.52 -35.40
CA ALA A 20 22.84 4.29 -36.61
C ALA A 20 24.33 4.56 -36.69
N SER A 21 24.95 4.31 -37.83
CA SER A 21 26.27 4.87 -38.20
C SER A 21 26.27 5.28 -39.67
N ALA A 22 26.93 6.41 -39.92
CA ALA A 22 26.87 7.22 -41.12
C ALA A 22 27.85 6.80 -42.23
N MET A 23 27.40 7.01 -43.48
CA MET A 23 28.03 7.49 -44.71
C MET A 23 29.38 6.88 -45.20
N PRO A 24 29.78 6.93 -46.52
CA PRO A 24 29.52 7.99 -47.51
C PRO A 24 29.17 7.54 -48.95
N ALA A 25 28.90 8.56 -49.76
CA ALA A 25 28.56 8.58 -51.16
C ALA A 25 29.61 8.08 -52.12
N MET A 26 29.18 7.54 -53.28
CA MET A 26 29.82 7.78 -54.58
C MET A 26 28.82 7.70 -55.72
N ALA A 27 28.98 8.65 -56.63
CA ALA A 27 28.22 8.88 -57.82
C ALA A 27 28.60 7.93 -58.96
N GLN A 28 27.65 7.58 -59.81
CA GLN A 28 27.91 7.44 -61.25
C GLN A 28 26.67 7.75 -62.07
N THR A 29 26.88 8.59 -63.02
CA THR A 29 26.04 9.03 -64.15
C THR A 29 25.85 7.91 -65.16
N GLU A 30 24.65 7.80 -65.72
CA GLU A 30 24.50 7.60 -67.17
C GLU A 30 23.05 7.96 -67.64
N SER A 31 23.01 8.41 -68.84
CA SER A 31 22.13 9.26 -69.53
C SER A 31 21.00 8.55 -70.32
N VAL A 32 19.95 9.34 -70.58
CA VAL A 32 19.11 9.42 -71.79
C VAL A 32 18.00 8.36 -72.00
N SER A 33 16.75 8.77 -71.99
CA SER A 33 15.92 8.96 -73.20
C SER A 33 14.55 9.56 -72.84
N GLN A 34 14.16 10.47 -73.71
CA GLN A 34 12.91 11.27 -73.75
C GLN A 34 11.65 10.46 -73.96
N ASN A 35 10.55 11.11 -73.53
CA ASN A 35 9.19 11.16 -74.04
C ASN A 35 8.14 10.36 -73.29
N GLN A 36 7.35 11.04 -72.45
CA GLN A 36 5.95 11.35 -72.72
C GLN A 36 5.43 12.28 -71.63
N GLU A 37 4.91 13.40 -72.07
CA GLU A 37 4.15 14.33 -71.28
C GLU A 37 2.84 13.66 -70.89
N ASP A 38 2.69 13.18 -69.64
CA ASP A 38 1.42 13.04 -68.98
C ASP A 38 1.42 14.05 -67.85
N GLU A 39 0.58 15.06 -68.05
CA GLU A 39 0.25 16.13 -67.11
C GLU A 39 -0.38 15.53 -65.85
N ILE A 40 0.48 15.06 -64.91
CA ILE A 40 0.03 14.74 -63.56
C ILE A 40 -0.20 16.08 -62.88
N MET A 41 -1.46 16.46 -62.84
CA MET A 41 -1.98 17.51 -62.00
C MET A 41 -1.62 17.18 -60.57
N LEU A 42 -0.46 17.69 -60.11
CA LEU A 42 -0.12 17.73 -58.68
C LEU A 42 -1.19 18.55 -57.99
N ILE A 43 -2.20 17.85 -57.50
CA ILE A 43 -3.06 18.39 -56.43
C ILE A 43 -2.11 18.57 -55.24
N SER A 44 -1.50 19.76 -55.19
CA SER A 44 -0.90 20.30 -53.99
C SER A 44 -1.98 20.24 -52.92
N ALA A 45 -1.96 19.20 -52.11
CA ALA A 45 -2.71 19.15 -50.86
C ALA A 45 -2.14 20.27 -50.00
N ASP A 46 -2.73 21.41 -50.04
CA ASP A 46 -2.47 22.57 -49.20
C ASP A 46 -2.70 22.15 -47.75
N PRO A 47 -1.67 22.01 -46.89
CA PRO A 47 -1.81 21.49 -45.53
C PRO A 47 -2.35 22.55 -44.56
N ALA A 48 -3.11 23.52 -45.02
CA ALA A 48 -3.75 24.52 -44.18
C ALA A 48 -4.98 25.17 -44.83
N SER A 49 -5.97 24.39 -45.19
CA SER A 49 -7.32 24.92 -45.22
C SER A 49 -7.72 25.24 -43.78
N SER A 50 -7.28 26.40 -43.25
CA SER A 50 -7.85 27.01 -42.06
C SER A 50 -9.35 27.18 -42.33
N ALA A 51 -10.16 26.27 -41.82
CA ALA A 51 -11.61 26.34 -41.97
C ALA A 51 -12.07 27.73 -41.56
N SER A 52 -12.46 28.53 -42.57
CA SER A 52 -12.94 29.89 -42.32
C SER A 52 -14.25 29.81 -41.57
N TRP A 53 -14.19 30.12 -40.25
CA TRP A 53 -15.36 30.13 -39.40
C TRP A 53 -16.26 31.30 -39.73
N THR A 54 -17.49 31.03 -40.13
CA THR A 54 -18.58 32.00 -40.14
C THR A 54 -19.31 31.96 -38.78
N SER A 55 -20.00 33.03 -38.42
CA SER A 55 -20.80 33.10 -37.20
C SER A 55 -21.82 31.96 -37.10
N SER A 56 -22.47 31.61 -38.21
CA SER A 56 -23.46 30.52 -38.26
C SER A 56 -22.83 29.15 -38.08
N LYS A 57 -21.70 28.85 -38.74
CA LYS A 57 -20.98 27.60 -38.60
C LYS A 57 -20.51 27.40 -37.16
N LEU A 58 -19.93 28.43 -36.52
CA LEU A 58 -19.46 28.32 -35.14
C LEU A 58 -20.61 28.14 -34.15
N LYS A 59 -21.72 28.83 -34.29
CA LYS A 59 -22.91 28.67 -33.45
C LYS A 59 -23.53 27.27 -33.57
N ALA A 60 -23.37 26.60 -34.70
CA ALA A 60 -23.82 25.22 -34.90
C ALA A 60 -22.83 24.17 -34.31
N ALA A 61 -21.56 24.52 -34.30
CA ALA A 61 -20.50 23.62 -33.80
C ALA A 61 -20.64 23.30 -32.31
N LYS A 62 -20.07 22.18 -31.90
CA LYS A 62 -20.03 21.71 -30.54
C LYS A 62 -18.66 21.09 -30.25
N VAL A 63 -18.11 21.35 -29.05
CA VAL A 63 -16.90 20.69 -28.54
C VAL A 63 -17.28 19.97 -27.30
N ASP A 64 -16.98 18.68 -27.21
CA ASP A 64 -17.31 17.87 -26.06
C ASP A 64 -16.03 17.48 -25.27
N PHE A 65 -16.18 17.25 -23.95
CA PHE A 65 -15.11 16.66 -23.15
C PHE A 65 -14.91 15.21 -23.56
N THR A 66 -13.66 14.82 -23.71
CA THR A 66 -13.24 13.41 -23.80
C THR A 66 -13.13 12.78 -22.42
N LYS A 67 -12.71 13.59 -21.41
CA LYS A 67 -12.55 13.09 -20.03
C LYS A 67 -12.66 14.22 -19.02
N VAL A 68 -13.30 13.91 -17.87
CA VAL A 68 -13.24 14.71 -16.65
C VAL A 68 -12.93 13.75 -15.50
N ALA A 69 -11.78 13.92 -14.86
CA ALA A 69 -11.30 12.98 -13.84
C ALA A 69 -10.55 13.68 -12.70
N SER A 70 -10.45 13.00 -11.55
CA SER A 70 -9.59 13.45 -10.45
C SER A 70 -8.12 13.36 -10.85
N ALA A 71 -7.39 14.45 -10.67
CA ALA A 71 -5.93 14.50 -10.82
C ALA A 71 -5.23 14.50 -9.47
N SER A 72 -5.89 14.98 -8.41
CA SER A 72 -5.46 14.85 -7.02
C SER A 72 -6.67 15.08 -6.09
N TYR A 73 -6.40 15.09 -4.77
CA TYR A 73 -7.46 15.29 -3.76
C TYR A 73 -8.21 16.63 -3.92
N ASP A 74 -7.61 17.62 -4.54
CA ASP A 74 -8.14 18.98 -4.74
C ASP A 74 -8.13 19.44 -6.20
N LYS A 75 -7.81 18.55 -7.15
CA LYS A 75 -7.66 18.89 -8.58
C LYS A 75 -8.48 17.96 -9.47
N LEU A 76 -9.16 18.57 -10.44
CA LEU A 76 -9.86 17.85 -11.50
C LEU A 76 -9.26 18.25 -12.84
N ARG A 77 -8.85 17.26 -13.64
CA ARG A 77 -8.36 17.44 -15.00
C ARG A 77 -9.50 17.23 -15.98
N LEU A 78 -9.66 18.20 -16.87
CA LEU A 78 -10.62 18.22 -17.95
C LEU A 78 -9.85 18.07 -19.25
N SER A 79 -10.32 17.23 -20.16
CA SER A 79 -9.72 17.04 -21.49
C SER A 79 -10.82 17.06 -22.53
N TRP A 80 -10.52 17.62 -23.73
CA TRP A 80 -11.42 17.67 -24.85
C TRP A 80 -10.64 17.57 -26.16
N GLU A 81 -11.33 17.31 -27.28
CA GLU A 81 -10.73 17.38 -28.60
C GLU A 81 -10.72 18.83 -29.06
N PRO A 82 -9.56 19.35 -29.48
CA PRO A 82 -9.44 20.72 -29.96
C PRO A 82 -10.24 20.93 -31.25
N LEU A 83 -10.83 22.11 -31.39
CA LEU A 83 -11.48 22.55 -32.61
C LEU A 83 -10.55 23.52 -33.33
N SER A 84 -10.10 23.17 -34.55
CA SER A 84 -9.17 23.99 -35.30
C SER A 84 -9.76 25.36 -35.66
N GLY A 85 -8.91 26.38 -35.73
CA GLY A 85 -9.27 27.72 -36.18
C GLY A 85 -10.14 28.54 -35.22
N VAL A 86 -10.39 28.10 -33.97
CA VAL A 86 -11.02 28.91 -32.92
C VAL A 86 -9.96 29.70 -32.14
N ASP A 87 -10.36 30.71 -31.35
CA ASP A 87 -9.43 31.47 -30.51
C ASP A 87 -9.20 30.84 -29.14
N GLY A 88 -10.07 29.89 -28.74
CA GLY A 88 -9.96 29.14 -27.48
C GLY A 88 -11.30 28.68 -26.95
N TYR A 89 -11.30 28.41 -25.61
CA TYR A 89 -12.40 27.73 -24.92
C TYR A 89 -12.78 28.45 -23.63
N GLN A 90 -14.07 28.48 -23.33
CA GLN A 90 -14.59 28.92 -22.03
C GLN A 90 -15.10 27.72 -21.26
N ILE A 91 -14.63 27.55 -20.00
CA ILE A 91 -14.99 26.45 -19.14
C ILE A 91 -15.89 26.94 -18.01
N TYR A 92 -16.95 26.21 -17.74
CA TYR A 92 -17.96 26.51 -16.76
C TYR A 92 -18.12 25.36 -15.78
N ARG A 93 -18.40 25.65 -14.52
CA ARG A 93 -18.55 24.68 -13.43
C ARG A 93 -19.78 24.98 -12.58
N ALA A 94 -20.42 23.91 -12.09
CA ALA A 94 -21.43 23.92 -11.05
C ALA A 94 -21.19 22.79 -10.03
N THR A 95 -21.89 22.85 -8.89
CA THR A 95 -21.89 21.79 -7.85
C THR A 95 -23.12 20.87 -7.96
N SER A 96 -24.06 21.18 -8.86
CA SER A 96 -25.16 20.30 -9.22
C SER A 96 -25.38 20.30 -10.74
N LYS A 97 -25.98 19.23 -11.28
CA LYS A 97 -26.17 19.07 -12.72
C LYS A 97 -27.07 20.16 -13.33
N SER A 98 -28.13 20.53 -12.61
CA SER A 98 -29.10 21.57 -13.01
C SER A 98 -28.81 22.95 -12.42
N GLY A 99 -27.68 23.11 -11.70
CA GLY A 99 -27.34 24.34 -11.00
C GLY A 99 -26.84 25.46 -11.93
N LYS A 100 -26.60 26.63 -11.33
CA LYS A 100 -25.99 27.76 -12.01
C LYS A 100 -24.52 27.51 -12.32
N TYR A 101 -24.11 27.48 -13.58
CA TYR A 101 -22.75 27.30 -14.03
C TYR A 101 -22.01 28.64 -14.08
N ALA A 102 -20.98 28.78 -13.27
CA ALA A 102 -20.07 29.91 -13.31
C ALA A 102 -18.91 29.64 -14.28
N LYS A 103 -18.52 30.66 -15.05
CA LYS A 103 -17.31 30.60 -15.86
C LYS A 103 -16.09 30.59 -14.95
N ILE A 104 -15.24 29.57 -15.05
CA ILE A 104 -14.05 29.39 -14.21
C ILE A 104 -12.74 29.64 -14.94
N ALA A 105 -12.76 29.53 -16.29
CA ALA A 105 -11.57 29.77 -17.08
C ALA A 105 -11.91 30.18 -18.52
N THR A 106 -10.98 30.92 -19.14
CA THR A 106 -10.86 31.10 -20.56
C THR A 106 -9.49 30.58 -20.97
N VAL A 107 -9.46 29.48 -21.73
CA VAL A 107 -8.25 28.86 -22.26
C VAL A 107 -8.02 29.35 -23.67
N LYS A 108 -6.91 30.03 -23.94
CA LYS A 108 -6.55 30.57 -25.23
C LYS A 108 -5.87 29.50 -26.09
N GLY A 109 -6.01 29.63 -27.42
CA GLY A 109 -5.40 28.76 -28.42
C GLY A 109 -6.31 27.61 -28.88
N ALA A 110 -6.39 27.44 -30.20
CA ALA A 110 -7.21 26.41 -30.84
C ALA A 110 -6.77 25.00 -30.47
N SER A 111 -5.46 24.78 -30.35
CA SER A 111 -4.84 23.47 -30.01
C SER A 111 -4.93 23.09 -28.54
N SER A 112 -5.46 23.98 -27.66
CA SER A 112 -5.60 23.66 -26.24
C SER A 112 -6.60 22.53 -26.03
N ALA A 113 -6.16 21.46 -25.33
CA ALA A 113 -6.93 20.22 -25.15
C ALA A 113 -7.20 19.88 -23.68
N THR A 114 -6.62 20.64 -22.73
CA THR A 114 -6.73 20.31 -21.32
C THR A 114 -6.81 21.54 -20.42
N TYR A 115 -7.45 21.36 -19.25
CA TYR A 115 -7.48 22.35 -18.18
C TYR A 115 -7.51 21.63 -16.82
N THR A 116 -6.73 22.11 -15.85
CA THR A 116 -6.75 21.59 -14.49
C THR A 116 -7.44 22.58 -13.57
N ASN A 117 -8.58 22.18 -13.01
CA ASN A 117 -9.31 22.95 -12.02
C ASN A 117 -8.83 22.63 -10.62
N THR A 118 -8.10 23.53 -9.98
CA THR A 118 -7.47 23.39 -8.66
C THR A 118 -8.33 23.95 -7.52
N GLY A 119 -7.98 23.63 -6.26
CA GLY A 119 -8.67 24.08 -5.05
C GLY A 119 -10.07 23.49 -4.93
N ARG A 120 -10.24 22.23 -5.31
CA ARG A 120 -11.53 21.52 -5.18
C ARG A 120 -11.62 20.82 -3.84
N THR A 121 -12.82 20.80 -3.26
CA THR A 121 -13.08 20.08 -2.03
C THR A 121 -13.13 18.59 -2.30
N CYS A 122 -12.25 17.81 -1.65
CA CYS A 122 -12.21 16.36 -1.76
C CYS A 122 -13.56 15.75 -1.35
N GLY A 123 -14.06 14.81 -2.13
CA GLY A 123 -15.36 14.17 -1.92
C GLY A 123 -16.55 14.91 -2.52
N THR A 124 -16.34 16.12 -3.07
CA THR A 124 -17.38 16.90 -3.72
C THR A 124 -17.42 16.58 -5.22
N ARG A 125 -18.63 16.40 -5.75
CA ARG A 125 -18.88 16.22 -7.17
C ARG A 125 -19.01 17.57 -7.85
N TYR A 126 -18.29 17.77 -8.94
CA TYR A 126 -18.34 18.96 -9.75
C TYR A 126 -18.79 18.62 -11.17
N TYR A 127 -19.61 19.48 -11.75
CA TYR A 127 -20.17 19.36 -13.07
C TYR A 127 -19.58 20.43 -13.97
N TYR A 128 -19.23 20.07 -15.19
CA TYR A 128 -18.53 20.93 -16.14
C TYR A 128 -19.22 20.93 -17.49
N LYS A 129 -19.19 22.09 -18.15
CA LYS A 129 -19.46 22.27 -19.58
C LYS A 129 -18.48 23.26 -20.16
N LEU A 130 -18.18 23.14 -21.45
CA LEU A 130 -17.32 24.06 -22.17
C LEU A 130 -18.00 24.53 -23.47
N ARG A 131 -17.47 25.60 -24.05
CA ARG A 131 -17.75 26.06 -25.40
C ARG A 131 -16.51 26.66 -26.01
N ALA A 132 -16.34 26.55 -27.32
CA ALA A 132 -15.35 27.29 -28.07
C ALA A 132 -15.77 28.73 -28.31
N TYR A 133 -14.81 29.62 -28.55
CA TYR A 133 -15.07 30.99 -28.95
C TYR A 133 -14.11 31.45 -30.07
N LYS A 134 -14.55 32.38 -30.87
CA LYS A 134 -13.76 33.06 -31.90
C LYS A 134 -14.24 34.50 -32.08
N LYS A 135 -13.33 35.42 -32.35
CA LYS A 135 -13.66 36.76 -32.80
C LYS A 135 -13.92 36.76 -34.33
N ILE A 136 -15.12 37.14 -34.75
CA ILE A 136 -15.52 37.21 -36.14
C ILE A 136 -16.16 38.61 -36.37
N GLY A 137 -15.60 39.39 -37.26
CA GLY A 137 -16.07 40.76 -37.52
C GLY A 137 -16.05 41.65 -36.26
N GLY A 138 -15.02 41.53 -35.43
CA GLY A 138 -14.87 42.32 -34.18
C GLY A 138 -15.72 41.81 -32.98
N LYS A 139 -16.68 40.90 -33.22
CA LYS A 139 -17.57 40.34 -32.16
C LYS A 139 -17.15 38.95 -31.78
N THR A 140 -17.23 38.64 -30.45
CA THR A 140 -16.98 37.29 -29.96
C THR A 140 -18.21 36.40 -30.21
N VAL A 141 -18.02 35.34 -30.97
CA VAL A 141 -19.02 34.31 -31.28
C VAL A 141 -18.67 33.03 -30.54
N TYR A 142 -19.66 32.28 -30.09
CA TYR A 142 -19.50 31.06 -29.29
C TYR A 142 -20.15 29.86 -29.99
N SER A 143 -19.53 28.68 -29.79
CA SER A 143 -20.15 27.40 -30.13
C SER A 143 -21.29 27.04 -29.14
N LYS A 144 -22.03 25.98 -29.45
CA LYS A 144 -22.90 25.32 -28.45
C LYS A 144 -22.08 24.86 -27.26
N TYR A 145 -22.75 24.75 -26.11
CA TYR A 145 -22.12 24.10 -24.95
C TYR A 145 -21.95 22.60 -25.19
N SER A 146 -20.88 22.04 -24.59
CA SER A 146 -20.67 20.60 -24.51
C SER A 146 -21.79 19.90 -23.75
N THR A 147 -21.83 18.59 -23.86
CA THR A 147 -22.48 17.74 -22.87
C THR A 147 -21.86 17.99 -21.48
N ILE A 148 -22.68 17.81 -20.42
CA ILE A 148 -22.22 17.99 -19.05
C ILE A 148 -21.54 16.71 -18.61
N LEU A 149 -20.23 16.79 -18.29
CA LEU A 149 -19.53 15.74 -17.58
C LEU A 149 -19.28 16.11 -16.12
N SER A 150 -19.06 15.13 -15.28
CA SER A 150 -18.82 15.36 -13.85
C SER A 150 -17.82 14.38 -13.29
N ALA A 151 -17.09 14.83 -12.26
CA ALA A 151 -16.21 13.98 -11.47
C ALA A 151 -16.18 14.42 -10.00
N TYR A 152 -15.76 13.51 -9.12
CA TYR A 152 -15.39 13.83 -7.75
C TYR A 152 -13.90 14.15 -7.67
N ALA A 153 -13.51 15.13 -6.87
CA ALA A 153 -12.14 15.21 -6.37
C ALA A 153 -11.94 14.09 -5.36
N LYS A 154 -10.96 13.22 -5.57
CA LYS A 154 -10.75 11.97 -4.84
C LYS A 154 -9.43 11.99 -4.09
N PRO A 155 -9.31 11.29 -2.94
CA PRO A 155 -8.01 11.06 -2.32
C PRO A 155 -7.00 10.48 -3.33
N ALA A 156 -5.73 10.80 -3.15
CA ALA A 156 -4.66 10.24 -3.96
C ALA A 156 -4.55 8.72 -3.77
N LYS A 157 -3.85 8.06 -4.71
CA LYS A 157 -3.50 6.64 -4.59
C LYS A 157 -2.55 6.46 -3.39
N VAL A 158 -2.84 5.48 -2.57
CA VAL A 158 -2.03 5.05 -1.42
C VAL A 158 -0.93 4.11 -1.90
N LYS A 159 0.20 4.05 -1.19
CA LYS A 159 1.21 3.02 -1.36
C LYS A 159 1.25 2.18 -0.08
N VAL A 160 1.16 0.86 -0.19
CA VAL A 160 1.52 -0.05 0.90
C VAL A 160 3.03 0.00 1.05
N THR A 161 3.51 0.22 2.26
CA THR A 161 4.94 0.36 2.55
C THR A 161 5.50 -0.89 3.20
N ASP A 162 4.66 -1.62 3.94
CA ASP A 162 5.05 -2.81 4.65
C ASP A 162 3.83 -3.65 5.04
N ALA A 163 4.04 -4.94 5.33
CA ALA A 163 3.11 -5.81 6.02
C ALA A 163 3.90 -6.80 6.86
N CYS A 164 3.55 -6.92 8.14
CA CYS A 164 4.25 -7.81 9.08
C CYS A 164 3.31 -8.26 10.20
N ALA A 165 3.68 -9.34 10.90
CA ALA A 165 3.03 -9.69 12.15
C ALA A 165 3.60 -8.82 13.28
N PRO A 166 2.74 -8.11 14.06
CA PRO A 166 3.20 -7.38 15.24
C PRO A 166 3.81 -8.32 16.26
N ILE A 167 4.88 -7.89 16.92
CA ILE A 167 5.57 -8.73 17.90
C ILE A 167 4.70 -9.12 19.11
N ASN A 168 3.66 -8.35 19.38
CA ASN A 168 2.74 -8.59 20.49
C ASN A 168 1.48 -9.41 20.08
N SER A 169 1.38 -9.81 18.82
CA SER A 169 0.22 -10.56 18.32
C SER A 169 0.62 -11.48 17.17
N VAL A 170 0.82 -12.73 17.49
CA VAL A 170 1.19 -13.77 16.50
C VAL A 170 0.05 -14.11 15.53
N LEU A 171 -1.19 -13.78 15.90
CA LEU A 171 -2.40 -14.05 15.09
C LEU A 171 -2.84 -12.86 14.23
N SER A 172 -2.09 -11.76 14.23
CA SER A 172 -2.45 -10.56 13.49
C SER A 172 -1.43 -10.22 12.41
N ILE A 173 -1.88 -9.56 11.37
CA ILE A 173 -1.02 -8.89 10.38
C ILE A 173 -1.36 -7.40 10.38
N ALA A 174 -0.34 -6.57 10.58
CA ALA A 174 -0.39 -5.13 10.44
C ALA A 174 0.10 -4.73 9.04
N VAL A 175 -0.72 -3.97 8.33
CA VAL A 175 -0.42 -3.43 7.00
C VAL A 175 -0.13 -1.95 7.13
N SER A 176 1.09 -1.53 6.81
CA SER A 176 1.54 -0.14 6.83
C SER A 176 1.40 0.50 5.45
N PHE A 177 1.03 1.80 5.41
CA PHE A 177 0.80 2.51 4.16
C PHE A 177 1.03 4.02 4.28
N THR A 178 1.23 4.68 3.14
CA THR A 178 1.37 6.13 3.10
C THR A 178 0.03 6.82 3.41
N THR A 179 0.06 7.85 4.25
CA THR A 179 -1.11 8.71 4.43
C THR A 179 -1.25 9.69 3.27
N VAL A 180 -2.48 10.03 2.90
CA VAL A 180 -2.75 10.94 1.78
C VAL A 180 -3.71 12.06 2.17
N ARG A 181 -3.47 13.25 1.64
CA ARG A 181 -4.34 14.41 1.87
C ARG A 181 -5.75 14.15 1.34
N GLY A 182 -6.73 14.67 2.06
CA GLY A 182 -8.14 14.53 1.70
C GLY A 182 -8.78 13.22 2.13
N ALA A 183 -8.02 12.27 2.64
CA ALA A 183 -8.56 11.05 3.21
C ALA A 183 -9.30 11.32 4.53
N THR A 184 -10.40 10.61 4.73
CA THR A 184 -11.05 10.49 6.03
C THR A 184 -10.54 9.26 6.76
N ASP A 185 -10.33 8.17 6.02
CA ASP A 185 -9.86 6.89 6.51
C ASP A 185 -9.49 5.99 5.31
N TYR A 186 -9.12 4.74 5.58
CA TYR A 186 -8.61 3.80 4.60
C TYR A 186 -9.45 2.52 4.58
N GLU A 187 -9.43 1.85 3.45
CA GLU A 187 -9.98 0.50 3.28
C GLU A 187 -8.85 -0.41 2.82
N VAL A 188 -8.66 -1.50 3.55
CA VAL A 188 -7.66 -2.52 3.26
C VAL A 188 -8.36 -3.78 2.79
N GLN A 189 -7.76 -4.49 1.85
CA GLN A 189 -8.21 -5.78 1.37
C GLN A 189 -7.05 -6.76 1.33
N LEU A 190 -7.37 -8.00 1.61
CA LEU A 190 -6.52 -9.18 1.55
C LEU A 190 -6.96 -10.08 0.39
N ASN A 191 -6.01 -10.60 -0.38
CA ASN A 191 -6.13 -11.75 -1.26
C ASN A 191 -5.27 -12.89 -0.71
N GLN A 192 -5.83 -14.08 -0.56
CA GLN A 192 -5.14 -15.27 -0.14
C GLN A 192 -5.05 -16.24 -1.33
N ILE A 193 -3.84 -16.63 -1.67
CA ILE A 193 -3.53 -17.52 -2.79
C ILE A 193 -2.98 -18.81 -2.19
N LYS A 194 -3.76 -19.88 -2.26
CA LYS A 194 -3.37 -21.20 -1.74
C LYS A 194 -2.32 -21.87 -2.63
N LYS A 195 -1.56 -22.83 -2.10
CA LYS A 195 -0.55 -23.61 -2.83
C LYS A 195 -1.08 -24.25 -4.13
N ASN A 196 -2.36 -24.57 -4.19
CA ASN A 196 -3.01 -25.10 -5.41
C ASN A 196 -3.41 -24.01 -6.42
N GLY A 197 -3.04 -22.76 -6.21
CA GLY A 197 -3.35 -21.61 -7.05
C GLY A 197 -4.77 -21.06 -6.87
N LYS A 198 -5.57 -21.61 -5.95
CA LYS A 198 -6.91 -21.08 -5.69
C LYS A 198 -6.82 -19.76 -4.93
N GLU A 199 -7.39 -18.71 -5.50
CA GLU A 199 -7.46 -17.37 -4.91
C GLU A 199 -8.81 -17.11 -4.24
N THR A 200 -8.77 -16.35 -3.15
CA THR A 200 -9.99 -15.84 -2.52
C THR A 200 -10.53 -14.59 -3.21
N GLY A 201 -9.72 -13.94 -4.03
CA GLY A 201 -9.91 -12.57 -4.48
C GLY A 201 -9.80 -11.57 -3.32
N PHE A 202 -9.65 -10.29 -3.64
CA PHE A 202 -9.48 -9.25 -2.64
C PHE A 202 -10.74 -9.02 -1.80
N ARG A 203 -10.64 -9.21 -0.47
CA ARG A 203 -11.72 -9.06 0.52
C ARG A 203 -11.28 -8.14 1.66
N SER A 204 -12.24 -7.44 2.27
CA SER A 204 -12.02 -6.61 3.47
C SER A 204 -12.18 -7.40 4.78
N TYR A 205 -12.16 -8.72 4.72
CA TYR A 205 -12.35 -9.61 5.86
C TYR A 205 -11.63 -10.93 5.67
N THR A 206 -11.42 -11.63 6.77
CA THR A 206 -11.03 -13.03 6.86
C THR A 206 -11.84 -13.73 7.96
N TYR A 207 -11.42 -14.91 8.35
CA TYR A 207 -11.96 -15.65 9.49
C TYR A 207 -10.82 -15.99 10.45
N ASN A 208 -11.05 -15.87 11.75
CA ASN A 208 -10.11 -16.32 12.75
C ASN A 208 -10.20 -17.84 12.97
N ASP A 209 -9.40 -18.37 13.89
CA ASP A 209 -9.36 -19.80 14.25
C ASP A 209 -10.69 -20.34 14.79
N GLU A 210 -11.50 -19.50 15.44
CA GLU A 210 -12.85 -19.83 15.89
C GLU A 210 -13.88 -19.82 14.73
N GLY A 211 -13.45 -19.57 13.49
CA GLY A 211 -14.34 -19.41 12.35
C GLY A 211 -15.13 -18.08 12.35
N LYS A 212 -14.83 -17.18 13.25
CA LYS A 212 -15.46 -15.88 13.35
C LYS A 212 -14.91 -14.91 12.30
N LYS A 213 -15.82 -14.23 11.62
CA LYS A 213 -15.44 -13.21 10.63
C LYS A 213 -14.75 -12.02 11.29
N THR A 214 -13.52 -11.73 10.87
CA THR A 214 -12.74 -10.55 11.28
C THR A 214 -12.58 -9.55 10.13
N THR A 215 -12.33 -8.29 10.45
CA THR A 215 -12.18 -7.19 9.49
C THR A 215 -11.01 -6.33 9.87
N PHE A 216 -10.40 -5.67 8.88
CA PHE A 216 -9.34 -4.71 9.17
C PHE A 216 -9.82 -3.60 10.09
N THR A 217 -9.02 -3.33 11.13
CA THR A 217 -9.17 -2.20 12.03
C THR A 217 -8.10 -1.17 11.71
N THR A 218 -8.50 0.04 11.31
CA THR A 218 -7.59 1.17 11.12
C THR A 218 -7.38 1.91 12.44
N TYR A 219 -6.29 2.69 12.55
CA TYR A 219 -6.05 3.59 13.69
C TYR A 219 -7.30 4.40 14.07
N LYS A 220 -7.99 4.94 13.07
CA LYS A 220 -9.19 5.75 13.32
C LYS A 220 -10.36 4.97 13.91
N GLN A 221 -10.52 3.72 13.51
CA GLN A 221 -11.55 2.82 14.06
C GLN A 221 -11.20 2.39 15.47
N CYS A 222 -9.91 2.05 15.72
CA CYS A 222 -9.38 1.77 17.05
C CYS A 222 -9.61 2.97 17.98
N LEU A 223 -9.18 4.15 17.60
CA LEU A 223 -9.37 5.38 18.37
C LEU A 223 -10.83 5.66 18.68
N ALA A 224 -11.74 5.45 17.72
CA ALA A 224 -13.18 5.67 17.93
C ALA A 224 -13.77 4.66 18.94
N LYS A 225 -13.30 3.40 18.94
CA LYS A 225 -13.65 2.37 19.92
C LYS A 225 -13.16 2.77 21.30
N LEU A 226 -11.87 3.10 21.42
CA LEU A 226 -11.26 3.49 22.70
C LEU A 226 -11.88 4.74 23.31
N LYS A 227 -12.22 5.75 22.52
CA LYS A 227 -12.95 6.95 23.02
C LYS A 227 -14.32 6.63 23.58
N LYS A 228 -14.98 5.60 23.08
CA LYS A 228 -16.26 5.14 23.62
C LYS A 228 -16.06 4.34 24.92
N GLU A 229 -15.02 3.55 24.98
CA GLU A 229 -14.67 2.71 26.14
C GLU A 229 -14.11 3.54 27.30
N TYR A 230 -13.30 4.56 26.98
CA TYR A 230 -12.66 5.46 27.94
C TYR A 230 -13.15 6.90 27.77
N PRO A 231 -14.39 7.24 28.21
CA PRO A 231 -14.96 8.56 28.01
C PRO A 231 -14.22 9.67 28.78
N SER A 232 -13.42 9.32 29.80
CA SER A 232 -12.52 10.26 30.50
C SER A 232 -11.42 10.82 29.63
N GLY A 233 -11.15 10.21 28.45
CA GLY A 233 -10.04 10.56 27.55
C GLY A 233 -8.68 10.02 27.98
N TYR A 234 -8.62 9.18 29.02
CA TYR A 234 -7.37 8.60 29.55
C TYR A 234 -7.51 7.10 29.76
N VAL A 235 -6.40 6.40 29.52
CA VAL A 235 -6.20 4.98 29.82
C VAL A 235 -5.05 4.87 30.80
N THR A 236 -5.16 3.97 31.78
CA THR A 236 -4.05 3.58 32.65
C THR A 236 -3.59 2.19 32.20
N ARG A 237 -2.31 2.08 31.83
CA ARG A 237 -1.67 0.82 31.50
C ARG A 237 -0.76 0.44 32.68
N SER A 238 -1.00 -0.73 33.27
CA SER A 238 -0.13 -1.28 34.30
C SER A 238 0.83 -2.31 33.69
N TYR A 239 2.11 -2.22 34.00
CA TYR A 239 3.12 -3.18 33.60
C TYR A 239 4.15 -3.36 34.71
N MET A 240 4.86 -4.48 34.68
CA MET A 240 5.93 -4.74 35.64
C MET A 240 7.24 -4.16 35.13
N GLU A 241 7.93 -3.42 35.97
CA GLU A 241 9.29 -2.93 35.75
C GLU A 241 10.11 -3.06 37.02
N ASN A 242 11.21 -3.78 36.94
CA ASN A 242 12.10 -4.06 38.08
C ASN A 242 11.36 -4.61 39.34
N GLY A 243 10.46 -5.57 39.12
CA GLY A 243 9.66 -6.19 40.19
C GLY A 243 8.57 -5.29 40.79
N LYS A 244 8.33 -4.11 40.24
CA LYS A 244 7.29 -3.16 40.68
C LYS A 244 6.22 -2.97 39.63
N VAL A 245 4.97 -2.86 40.06
CA VAL A 245 3.88 -2.45 39.17
C VAL A 245 4.03 -0.96 38.90
N ILE A 246 4.12 -0.62 37.62
CA ILE A 246 4.14 0.76 37.12
C ILE A 246 2.81 1.04 36.43
N ASP A 247 2.14 2.07 36.90
CA ASP A 247 0.90 2.57 36.31
C ASP A 247 1.19 3.79 35.44
N GLU A 248 1.16 3.62 34.14
CA GLU A 248 1.33 4.70 33.16
C GLU A 248 -0.04 5.21 32.72
N LYS A 249 -0.35 6.46 33.07
CA LYS A 249 -1.54 7.14 32.58
C LYS A 249 -1.24 7.88 31.29
N MET A 250 -1.96 7.56 30.23
CA MET A 250 -1.79 8.18 28.92
C MET A 250 -3.11 8.59 28.30
N THR A 251 -3.08 9.49 27.31
CA THR A 251 -4.29 9.84 26.56
C THR A 251 -4.76 8.68 25.69
N VAL A 252 -6.06 8.63 25.40
CA VAL A 252 -6.66 7.63 24.50
C VAL A 252 -5.99 7.67 23.12
N GLU A 253 -5.60 8.85 22.63
CA GLU A 253 -4.89 9.01 21.38
C GLU A 253 -3.50 8.36 21.42
N LYS A 254 -2.75 8.56 22.50
CA LYS A 254 -1.43 7.96 22.69
C LYS A 254 -1.54 6.44 22.78
N PHE A 255 -2.50 5.95 23.56
CA PHE A 255 -2.76 4.51 23.68
C PHE A 255 -3.15 3.90 22.32
N ALA A 256 -4.02 4.56 21.55
CA ALA A 256 -4.38 4.10 20.20
C ALA A 256 -3.16 4.02 19.26
N GLU A 257 -2.16 4.90 19.43
CA GLU A 257 -0.91 4.87 18.65
C GLU A 257 0.01 3.71 19.04
N THR A 258 -0.07 3.21 20.28
CA THR A 258 0.66 2.02 20.71
C THR A 258 0.00 0.73 20.22
N GLU A 259 -1.34 0.73 20.08
CA GLU A 259 -2.08 -0.42 19.57
C GLU A 259 -1.99 -0.51 18.04
N ILE A 260 -2.26 0.58 17.34
CA ILE A 260 -2.21 0.63 15.85
C ILE A 260 -1.62 1.96 15.42
N GLY A 261 -0.52 1.95 14.66
CA GLY A 261 0.07 3.16 14.09
C GLY A 261 -0.89 3.95 13.19
N LYS A 262 -0.77 5.28 13.19
CA LYS A 262 -1.65 6.20 12.40
C LYS A 262 -1.78 5.86 10.91
N ASN A 263 -0.79 5.17 10.37
CA ASN A 263 -0.69 4.76 8.97
C ASN A 263 -0.74 3.23 8.82
N GLN A 264 -1.41 2.56 9.75
CA GLN A 264 -1.56 1.12 9.77
C GLN A 264 -3.02 0.69 9.82
N ALA A 265 -3.25 -0.54 9.40
CA ALA A 265 -4.47 -1.28 9.64
C ALA A 265 -4.10 -2.72 9.98
N GLU A 266 -4.76 -3.29 10.97
CA GLU A 266 -4.50 -4.62 11.48
C GLU A 266 -5.69 -5.53 11.24
N ILE A 267 -5.42 -6.81 10.97
CA ILE A 267 -6.42 -7.86 10.87
C ILE A 267 -5.92 -9.11 11.58
N GLU A 268 -6.78 -9.75 12.32
CA GLU A 268 -6.59 -11.09 12.85
C GLU A 268 -6.66 -12.10 11.68
N LEU A 269 -5.62 -12.90 11.51
CA LEU A 269 -5.43 -13.79 10.37
C LEU A 269 -4.75 -15.08 10.83
N VAL A 270 -5.43 -16.20 10.69
CA VAL A 270 -4.81 -17.52 10.80
C VAL A 270 -3.87 -17.71 9.63
N GLN A 271 -2.59 -17.89 9.94
CA GLN A 271 -1.53 -18.03 8.94
C GLN A 271 -1.48 -19.50 8.50
N ASP A 272 -1.44 -19.70 7.20
CA ASP A 272 -1.28 -21.01 6.55
C ASP A 272 -0.25 -20.88 5.40
N ASP A 273 -0.01 -21.95 4.66
CA ASP A 273 0.90 -22.01 3.51
C ASP A 273 0.49 -21.14 2.31
N SER A 274 -0.44 -20.21 2.49
CA SER A 274 -0.91 -19.33 1.41
C SER A 274 0.04 -18.14 1.23
N ILE A 275 0.06 -17.60 0.02
CA ILE A 275 0.60 -16.28 -0.25
C ILE A 275 -0.47 -15.26 0.09
N TYR A 276 -0.12 -14.24 0.85
CA TYR A 276 -1.00 -13.15 1.26
C TYR A 276 -0.63 -11.87 0.55
N GLU A 277 -1.59 -11.27 -0.13
CA GLU A 277 -1.42 -9.98 -0.81
C GLU A 277 -2.37 -8.95 -0.22
N PHE A 278 -1.87 -7.76 0.05
CA PHE A 278 -2.64 -6.65 0.59
C PHE A 278 -2.72 -5.50 -0.39
N ARG A 279 -3.88 -4.83 -0.43
CA ARG A 279 -4.03 -3.55 -1.12
C ARG A 279 -4.82 -2.57 -0.29
N VAL A 280 -4.52 -1.29 -0.45
CA VAL A 280 -5.10 -0.21 0.35
C VAL A 280 -5.65 0.88 -0.57
N ARG A 281 -6.77 1.47 -0.21
CA ARG A 281 -7.24 2.73 -0.81
C ARG A 281 -7.74 3.68 0.25
N ALA A 282 -7.52 4.97 0.03
CA ALA A 282 -8.10 6.01 0.85
C ALA A 282 -9.54 6.31 0.44
N TYR A 283 -10.37 6.76 1.37
CA TYR A 283 -11.66 7.35 1.05
C TYR A 283 -11.91 8.65 1.79
N ARG A 284 -12.73 9.51 1.17
CA ARG A 284 -13.31 10.70 1.79
C ARG A 284 -14.77 10.43 2.13
N LYS A 285 -15.13 10.56 3.40
CA LYS A 285 -16.55 10.55 3.83
C LYS A 285 -17.10 11.95 3.67
N ALA A 286 -18.06 12.14 2.77
CA ALA A 286 -18.71 13.41 2.48
C ALA A 286 -20.21 13.18 2.26
N ASN A 287 -21.06 13.96 2.94
CA ASN A 287 -22.52 13.85 2.83
C ASN A 287 -23.06 12.41 3.00
N GLY A 288 -22.57 11.69 4.00
CA GLY A 288 -22.94 10.30 4.29
C GLY A 288 -22.40 9.24 3.31
N ARG A 289 -21.64 9.62 2.27
CA ARG A 289 -21.09 8.72 1.24
C ARG A 289 -19.58 8.63 1.33
N LYS A 290 -19.03 7.45 1.01
CA LYS A 290 -17.59 7.25 0.82
C LYS A 290 -17.23 7.53 -0.64
N VAL A 291 -16.28 8.44 -0.88
CA VAL A 291 -15.70 8.71 -2.19
C VAL A 291 -14.28 8.15 -2.19
N TYR A 292 -14.08 7.06 -2.91
CA TYR A 292 -12.84 6.30 -2.90
C TYR A 292 -11.81 6.83 -3.88
N GLY A 293 -10.55 6.83 -3.45
CA GLY A 293 -9.36 6.90 -4.30
C GLY A 293 -9.15 5.58 -5.07
N ALA A 294 -8.07 5.51 -5.83
CA ALA A 294 -7.64 4.27 -6.48
C ALA A 294 -7.03 3.31 -5.46
N TRP A 295 -7.11 2.00 -5.72
CA TRP A 295 -6.38 0.99 -5.00
C TRP A 295 -4.86 1.15 -5.21
N SER A 296 -4.08 0.80 -4.17
CA SER A 296 -2.64 0.60 -4.30
C SER A 296 -2.34 -0.55 -5.27
N GLU A 297 -1.09 -0.68 -5.68
CA GLU A 297 -0.58 -1.96 -6.15
C GLU A 297 -0.67 -2.99 -5.01
N PRO A 298 -0.86 -4.28 -5.33
CA PRO A 298 -0.77 -5.35 -4.33
C PRO A 298 0.62 -5.38 -3.69
N TYR A 299 0.65 -5.69 -2.41
CA TYR A 299 1.86 -5.92 -1.62
C TYR A 299 1.82 -7.34 -1.08
N THR A 300 2.81 -8.14 -1.40
CA THR A 300 2.91 -9.53 -0.94
C THR A 300 3.59 -9.57 0.43
N LEU A 301 2.97 -10.24 1.40
CA LEU A 301 3.59 -10.55 2.68
C LEU A 301 4.81 -11.44 2.46
N LYS A 302 5.91 -11.13 3.12
CA LYS A 302 7.18 -11.84 2.96
C LYS A 302 7.67 -12.34 4.31
N GLU A 303 8.22 -13.52 4.30
CA GLU A 303 9.06 -13.97 5.40
C GLU A 303 10.35 -13.15 5.41
N THR A 304 10.67 -12.59 6.58
CA THR A 304 11.82 -11.68 6.72
C THR A 304 12.83 -12.17 7.76
N LEU A 305 12.53 -13.26 8.48
CA LEU A 305 13.35 -13.74 9.56
C LEU A 305 14.47 -14.69 9.11
N ASN A 306 15.69 -14.39 9.52
CA ASN A 306 16.81 -15.32 9.50
C ASN A 306 17.03 -15.87 10.92
N LEU A 307 16.43 -17.02 11.20
CA LEU A 307 16.45 -17.63 12.54
C LEU A 307 17.89 -17.97 13.02
N ASP A 308 18.80 -18.32 12.10
CA ASP A 308 20.19 -18.61 12.45
C ASP A 308 20.94 -17.35 12.89
N GLU A 309 20.72 -16.26 12.19
CA GLU A 309 21.30 -14.97 12.53
C GLU A 309 20.74 -14.43 13.85
N ILE A 310 19.42 -14.51 14.05
CA ILE A 310 18.76 -14.10 15.29
C ILE A 310 19.33 -14.90 16.46
N PHE A 311 19.41 -16.23 16.34
CA PHE A 311 19.94 -17.09 17.39
C PHE A 311 21.39 -16.75 17.73
N LYS A 312 22.23 -16.57 16.73
CA LYS A 312 23.64 -16.19 16.92
C LYS A 312 23.77 -14.84 17.65
N GLU A 313 22.94 -13.85 17.28
CA GLU A 313 22.96 -12.53 17.91
C GLU A 313 22.47 -12.59 19.37
N LEU A 314 21.39 -13.30 19.65
CA LEU A 314 20.84 -13.45 21.00
C LEU A 314 21.80 -14.25 21.91
N ARG A 315 22.42 -15.29 21.37
CA ARG A 315 23.45 -16.07 22.09
C ARG A 315 24.62 -15.17 22.49
N GLN A 316 25.16 -14.41 21.55
CA GLN A 316 26.28 -13.52 21.86
C GLN A 316 25.88 -12.45 22.88
N TYR A 317 24.68 -11.86 22.71
CA TYR A 317 24.16 -10.90 23.67
C TYR A 317 24.05 -11.47 25.09
N MET A 318 23.55 -12.69 25.24
CA MET A 318 23.43 -13.36 26.54
C MET A 318 24.80 -13.62 27.21
N ILE A 319 25.79 -14.05 26.44
CA ILE A 319 27.18 -14.23 26.90
C ILE A 319 27.74 -12.89 27.40
N ASP A 320 27.65 -11.84 26.60
CA ASP A 320 28.22 -10.53 26.92
C ASP A 320 27.53 -9.90 28.15
N TYR A 321 26.20 -10.02 28.19
CA TYR A 321 25.41 -9.49 29.31
C TYR A 321 25.72 -10.21 30.63
N ALA A 322 25.79 -11.53 30.61
CA ALA A 322 26.17 -12.33 31.79
C ALA A 322 27.59 -12.00 32.27
N ALA A 323 28.56 -11.99 31.38
CA ALA A 323 29.95 -11.66 31.72
C ALA A 323 30.09 -10.27 32.35
N LYS A 324 29.29 -9.31 31.94
CA LYS A 324 29.33 -7.93 32.43
C LYS A 324 28.59 -7.75 33.77
N ASN A 325 27.40 -8.32 33.89
CA ASN A 325 26.48 -8.02 34.99
C ASN A 325 26.44 -9.10 36.04
N GLU A 326 26.65 -10.38 35.63
CA GLU A 326 26.55 -11.55 36.47
C GLU A 326 27.66 -12.59 36.14
N PRO A 327 28.92 -12.28 36.37
CA PRO A 327 30.07 -13.08 35.92
C PRO A 327 30.15 -14.49 36.51
N ARG A 328 29.32 -14.83 37.50
CA ARG A 328 29.19 -16.17 38.04
C ARG A 328 28.37 -17.11 37.17
N TRP A 329 27.63 -16.58 36.25
CA TRP A 329 26.78 -17.32 35.30
C TRP A 329 27.45 -17.41 33.94
N HIS A 330 27.53 -18.63 33.40
CA HIS A 330 28.21 -18.91 32.16
C HIS A 330 27.24 -19.50 31.13
N TYR A 331 27.36 -19.06 29.91
CA TYR A 331 26.63 -19.68 28.81
C TYR A 331 27.20 -21.06 28.50
N ASP A 332 26.31 -22.06 28.38
CA ASP A 332 26.68 -23.42 28.00
C ASP A 332 25.85 -23.85 26.77
N ASP A 333 26.51 -24.32 25.73
CA ASP A 333 25.90 -24.84 24.50
C ASP A 333 25.99 -26.37 24.38
N SER A 334 26.40 -27.04 25.44
CA SER A 334 26.48 -28.51 25.46
C SER A 334 25.12 -29.20 25.43
N ARG A 335 24.02 -28.47 25.79
CA ARG A 335 22.68 -28.97 25.73
C ARG A 335 21.99 -28.50 24.43
N THR A 336 21.50 -29.47 23.65
CA THR A 336 20.82 -29.22 22.39
C THR A 336 19.28 -29.34 22.47
N GLU A 337 18.79 -29.91 23.56
CA GLU A 337 17.35 -30.13 23.80
C GLU A 337 16.89 -29.42 25.06
N VAL A 338 15.66 -28.90 25.00
CA VAL A 338 15.02 -28.27 26.15
C VAL A 338 14.81 -29.34 27.22
N PRO A 339 15.34 -29.17 28.47
CA PRO A 339 15.12 -30.16 29.50
C PRO A 339 13.64 -30.34 29.82
N TRP A 340 13.21 -31.57 30.08
CA TRP A 340 11.82 -31.84 30.43
C TRP A 340 11.38 -31.12 31.73
N GLU A 341 12.29 -30.84 32.63
CA GLU A 341 12.07 -30.05 33.84
C GLU A 341 11.75 -28.58 33.56
N ALA A 342 12.22 -28.03 32.43
CA ALA A 342 11.95 -26.66 32.03
C ALA A 342 10.49 -26.39 31.73
N ASN A 343 9.69 -27.44 31.50
CA ASN A 343 8.26 -27.33 31.26
C ASN A 343 7.42 -26.96 32.49
N TYR A 344 8.00 -27.06 33.69
CA TYR A 344 7.25 -26.92 34.95
C TYR A 344 7.36 -25.54 35.60
N TYR A 345 8.33 -24.70 35.22
CA TYR A 345 8.60 -23.44 35.92
C TYR A 345 8.84 -22.32 34.93
N SER A 346 7.95 -22.17 33.96
CA SER A 346 8.04 -21.03 33.07
C SER A 346 7.39 -19.77 33.67
N ASP A 347 8.05 -19.14 34.61
CA ASP A 347 7.96 -17.70 34.78
C ASP A 347 8.75 -16.97 33.65
N GLY A 348 9.43 -17.74 32.80
CA GLY A 348 10.05 -17.24 31.56
C GLY A 348 8.97 -16.88 30.53
N GLU A 349 8.95 -15.66 30.09
CA GLU A 349 8.05 -15.21 29.01
C GLU A 349 8.26 -16.01 27.73
N TRP A 350 7.46 -17.04 27.54
CA TRP A 350 7.31 -17.73 26.27
C TRP A 350 6.56 -16.81 25.31
N ALA A 351 7.29 -16.10 24.54
CA ALA A 351 6.71 -15.23 23.58
C ALA A 351 7.06 -15.72 22.18
N GLY A 352 6.25 -16.61 21.65
CA GLY A 352 6.31 -16.96 20.25
C GLY A 352 6.21 -15.74 19.35
N PHE A 353 6.76 -15.83 18.16
CA PHE A 353 6.65 -14.81 17.12
C PHE A 353 6.31 -15.49 15.79
N SER A 354 5.68 -14.73 14.91
CA SER A 354 5.38 -15.19 13.56
C SER A 354 6.64 -15.08 12.69
N ILE A 355 6.79 -15.98 11.71
CA ILE A 355 7.82 -15.87 10.65
C ILE A 355 7.70 -14.56 9.83
N TYR A 356 6.56 -13.89 9.91
CA TYR A 356 6.31 -12.58 9.29
C TYR A 356 6.60 -11.41 10.23
N SER A 357 7.11 -11.65 11.45
CA SER A 357 7.54 -10.59 12.36
C SER A 357 8.83 -9.94 11.88
N LYS A 358 9.10 -8.71 12.32
CA LYS A 358 10.35 -8.02 11.99
C LYS A 358 11.50 -8.54 12.83
N GLN A 359 12.61 -8.85 12.19
CA GLN A 359 13.80 -9.42 12.83
C GLN A 359 14.31 -8.51 13.96
N GLU A 360 14.40 -7.21 13.75
CA GLU A 360 14.83 -6.24 14.74
C GLU A 360 13.92 -6.19 15.98
N GLU A 361 12.61 -6.35 15.80
CA GLU A 361 11.63 -6.37 16.90
C GLU A 361 11.74 -7.67 17.70
N VAL A 362 11.96 -8.81 17.03
CA VAL A 362 12.20 -10.11 17.67
C VAL A 362 13.47 -10.04 18.52
N ILE A 363 14.58 -9.58 17.94
CA ILE A 363 15.86 -9.45 18.65
C ILE A 363 15.72 -8.52 19.86
N ALA A 364 15.13 -7.35 19.70
CA ALA A 364 14.97 -6.38 20.79
C ALA A 364 14.14 -6.95 21.95
N ARG A 365 13.05 -7.65 21.64
CA ARG A 365 12.20 -8.30 22.63
C ARG A 365 12.97 -9.36 23.43
N TYR A 366 13.66 -10.28 22.74
CA TYR A 366 14.40 -11.35 23.42
C TYR A 366 15.61 -10.84 24.19
N LYS A 367 16.30 -9.79 23.75
CA LYS A 367 17.33 -9.12 24.55
C LYS A 367 16.77 -8.63 25.88
N LYS A 368 15.61 -7.99 25.87
CA LYS A 368 14.94 -7.56 27.10
C LYS A 368 14.51 -8.74 27.97
N SER A 369 13.99 -9.82 27.38
CA SER A 369 13.67 -11.05 28.14
C SER A 369 14.89 -11.66 28.77
N ILE A 370 16.05 -11.69 28.12
CA ILE A 370 17.33 -12.13 28.66
C ILE A 370 17.72 -11.30 29.89
N GLU A 371 17.62 -9.97 29.81
CA GLU A 371 17.95 -9.08 30.95
C GLU A 371 17.06 -9.34 32.16
N VAL A 372 15.74 -9.44 31.94
CA VAL A 372 14.76 -9.71 33.01
C VAL A 372 14.99 -11.09 33.61
N TYR A 373 15.16 -12.11 32.77
CA TYR A 373 15.42 -13.48 33.25
C TYR A 373 16.67 -13.56 34.10
N LEU A 374 17.79 -13.00 33.63
CA LEU A 374 19.05 -13.01 34.39
C LEU A 374 18.93 -12.27 35.72
N SER A 375 18.26 -11.15 35.80
CA SER A 375 18.02 -10.44 37.05
C SER A 375 17.21 -11.27 38.05
N GLN A 376 16.16 -11.97 37.58
CA GLN A 376 15.33 -12.83 38.43
C GLN A 376 16.09 -14.06 38.95
N VAL A 377 16.86 -14.74 38.08
CA VAL A 377 17.65 -15.91 38.44
C VAL A 377 18.70 -15.54 39.51
N VAL A 378 19.33 -14.37 39.35
CA VAL A 378 20.30 -13.87 40.34
C VAL A 378 19.65 -13.53 41.66
N GLU A 379 18.47 -12.91 41.66
CA GLU A 379 17.73 -12.64 42.91
C GLU A 379 17.31 -13.92 43.64
N GLN A 380 16.96 -14.99 42.89
CA GLN A 380 16.52 -16.27 43.47
C GLN A 380 17.68 -17.22 43.81
N GLY A 381 18.74 -17.21 43.00
CA GLY A 381 19.85 -18.15 43.09
C GLY A 381 20.91 -17.81 44.15
N GLY A 382 20.86 -16.66 44.81
CA GLY A 382 21.82 -16.28 45.85
C GLY A 382 23.25 -16.13 45.35
N SER A 383 24.21 -16.79 46.02
CA SER A 383 25.65 -16.67 45.72
C SER A 383 26.20 -17.78 44.79
N GLU A 384 25.37 -18.68 44.30
CA GLU A 384 25.84 -19.83 43.52
C GLU A 384 26.09 -19.43 42.03
N ALA A 385 27.07 -20.10 41.42
CA ALA A 385 27.33 -20.00 39.99
C ALA A 385 26.39 -20.93 39.22
N GLY A 386 25.98 -20.53 38.02
CA GLY A 386 25.06 -21.30 37.21
C GLY A 386 25.39 -21.27 35.71
N TYR A 387 24.63 -22.01 34.95
CA TYR A 387 24.73 -22.09 33.51
C TYR A 387 23.47 -21.50 32.88
N LEU A 388 23.65 -20.89 31.75
CA LEU A 388 22.59 -20.27 30.94
C LEU A 388 22.48 -20.99 29.60
N TYR A 389 21.28 -21.26 29.19
CA TYR A 389 20.99 -21.97 27.93
C TYR A 389 20.00 -21.16 27.08
N LEU A 390 20.22 -21.15 25.78
CA LEU A 390 19.30 -20.59 24.80
C LEU A 390 18.92 -21.67 23.79
N PHE A 391 17.65 -22.01 23.72
CA PHE A 391 17.14 -23.05 22.84
C PHE A 391 16.28 -22.45 21.74
N ARG A 392 16.33 -23.07 20.55
CA ARG A 392 15.35 -22.84 19.50
C ARG A 392 14.17 -23.77 19.74
N VAL A 393 12.98 -23.21 19.75
CA VAL A 393 11.77 -23.98 19.98
C VAL A 393 10.86 -23.88 18.76
N ALA A 394 10.44 -25.01 18.21
CA ALA A 394 9.32 -25.08 17.26
C ALA A 394 8.02 -25.28 18.04
N PRO A 395 6.91 -24.68 17.64
CA PRO A 395 5.60 -25.04 18.17
C PRO A 395 5.37 -26.54 17.94
N GLY A 396 4.99 -27.27 18.95
CA GLY A 396 4.86 -28.73 18.91
C GLY A 396 5.95 -29.52 19.60
N ASP A 397 7.14 -28.95 19.86
CA ASP A 397 8.21 -29.61 20.64
C ASP A 397 7.89 -29.67 22.13
N GLN A 398 6.83 -28.99 22.57
CA GLN A 398 6.32 -29.03 23.94
C GLN A 398 4.92 -29.63 23.96
N GLN A 399 4.82 -30.79 24.51
CA GLN A 399 3.62 -31.61 24.44
C GLN A 399 2.39 -31.09 25.20
N ASP A 400 2.45 -30.08 26.10
CA ASP A 400 1.29 -29.85 26.96
C ASP A 400 0.85 -28.40 27.28
N ALA A 401 1.59 -27.36 27.00
CA ALA A 401 1.21 -26.02 27.45
C ALA A 401 0.47 -25.15 26.41
N PHE A 402 0.62 -25.43 25.13
CA PHE A 402 -0.01 -24.65 24.04
C PHE A 402 -0.77 -25.51 23.00
N THR A 403 -0.96 -26.77 23.30
CA THR A 403 -1.47 -27.76 22.38
C THR A 403 -2.98 -27.83 22.37
N LYS A 404 -3.64 -26.88 21.85
CA LYS A 404 -4.98 -27.16 21.24
C LYS A 404 -5.44 -26.05 20.30
N SER A 405 -4.54 -25.26 19.74
CA SER A 405 -4.87 -24.56 18.50
C SER A 405 -4.29 -25.38 17.35
N GLU A 406 -5.14 -26.06 16.60
CA GLU A 406 -4.80 -26.75 15.36
C GLU A 406 -4.42 -25.76 14.26
N GLY A 407 -3.43 -24.89 14.54
CA GLY A 407 -2.81 -24.00 13.55
C GLY A 407 -1.55 -24.66 13.01
N PRO A 408 -1.15 -24.41 11.75
CA PRO A 408 0.03 -25.03 11.19
C PRO A 408 1.29 -24.57 11.97
N GLU A 409 1.89 -25.51 12.66
CA GLU A 409 3.07 -25.42 13.55
C GLU A 409 4.29 -24.74 12.90
N THR A 410 4.24 -24.51 11.60
CA THR A 410 5.33 -23.96 10.79
C THR A 410 5.51 -22.44 10.87
N TYR A 411 4.49 -21.70 11.29
CA TYR A 411 4.49 -20.22 11.19
C TYR A 411 4.84 -19.49 12.48
N TYR A 412 4.92 -20.23 13.60
CA TYR A 412 5.29 -19.68 14.90
C TYR A 412 6.63 -20.25 15.32
N LYS A 413 7.51 -19.41 15.81
CA LYS A 413 8.84 -19.76 16.31
C LYS A 413 9.05 -19.08 17.64
N GLY A 414 9.99 -19.59 18.42
CA GLY A 414 10.35 -19.04 19.70
C GLY A 414 11.76 -19.41 20.12
N PHE A 415 12.25 -18.72 21.13
CA PHE A 415 13.46 -19.08 21.85
C PHE A 415 13.12 -19.26 23.31
N PHE A 416 13.75 -20.22 23.96
CA PHE A 416 13.57 -20.50 25.34
C PHE A 416 14.89 -20.22 26.12
N LEU A 417 14.75 -19.55 27.23
CA LEU A 417 15.84 -19.26 28.19
C LEU A 417 15.70 -20.17 29.38
N TRP A 418 16.79 -20.82 29.77
CA TRP A 418 16.84 -21.67 30.97
C TRP A 418 18.17 -21.54 31.66
#